data_be462c54e45a443a92dbee045838611a
#
_entry.id   be462c54e45a443a92dbee045838611a
#
_cell.length_a   1.000
_cell.length_b   1.000
_cell.length_c   1.000
_cell.angle_alpha   90.00
_cell.angle_beta   90.00
_cell.angle_gamma   90.00
#
_symmetry.space_group_name_H-M   'P 1'
#
loop_
_entity.id
_entity.type
_entity.pdbx_description
1 polymer ?
#
loop_
_entity_poly.entity_id
_entity_poly.type
_entity_poly.pdbx_seq_one_letter_code
_entity_poly.pdbx_strand_id
1 'polypeptide(L)'
;MSAQTTAADILKAAGDLRRNVGDGFHDHLVEALYTDAAQIADRAVTRPDARPRFDLDRTIDRLVTSRTWGFPIMVLLLTGVFWLTIQGANVPSQMIATLLLDTVHPALNDLGAALGFPWWLSGVLFDGAYLAMAWVISVMLPPMAIFFPLFTLLEDFGYLPRVAFNLDRLFSRAGAHGKQALSMTMGFGCNAAGVVATRVIDSPRERLIAIITNNFAVCNGRWPTLIMVSTIFIGSAVPAALAGLISALAVVGIAVLGVLLTFAVSWFLSRTLLKGEASVFSLELPPYRPPRILQTLYTSVIDRTLIVLWRALTMSLPAGIVIWLIANVDVGGQSIAEHLVNGLDGFGWLLGLNGVILVAYIVAIPANEIIIPTILMLTVLTAGLTGVGAGAGVMFEAESNTAIRDILGAGGWTTLTAVNLMLFSLIHNPCSTTILTIYNETRSKKWTAVATLLPLLLGFAITLTTATIARALGLT
;
A
#
# COMPACT_ATOMS: atom_id res chain seq x y z
N MET A 1 45.35 19.02 42.68
CA MET A 1 44.00 19.59 42.47
C MET A 1 43.49 19.02 41.16
N SER A 2 42.72 17.95 41.20
CA SER A 2 42.03 17.39 40.01
C SER A 2 40.86 18.30 39.69
N ALA A 3 40.90 18.95 38.52
CA ALA A 3 39.78 19.70 38.01
C ALA A 3 38.59 18.75 37.86
N GLN A 4 37.51 18.99 38.58
CA GLN A 4 36.22 18.28 38.39
C GLN A 4 35.70 18.67 37.00
N THR A 5 35.87 17.77 36.02
CA THR A 5 35.32 17.92 34.70
C THR A 5 33.80 17.89 34.85
N THR A 6 33.10 18.96 34.55
CA THR A 6 31.65 19.03 34.61
C THR A 6 31.03 18.26 33.44
N ALA A 7 29.82 17.74 33.60
CA ALA A 7 29.10 17.09 32.52
C ALA A 7 28.99 17.95 31.24
N ALA A 8 28.98 19.28 31.41
CA ALA A 8 28.98 20.23 30.30
C ALA A 8 30.33 20.23 29.53
N ASP A 9 31.46 20.08 30.23
CA ASP A 9 32.78 20.02 29.59
C ASP A 9 32.95 18.71 28.80
N ILE A 10 32.42 17.60 29.32
CA ILE A 10 32.42 16.31 28.63
C ILE A 10 31.56 16.38 27.36
N LEU A 11 30.37 16.97 27.45
CA LEU A 11 29.47 17.12 26.30
C LEU A 11 30.07 18.07 25.23
N LYS A 12 30.75 19.12 25.65
CA LYS A 12 31.45 20.05 24.75
C LYS A 12 32.59 19.36 24.03
N ALA A 13 33.42 18.64 24.77
CA ALA A 13 34.56 17.90 24.21
C ALA A 13 34.08 16.79 23.25
N ALA A 14 33.01 16.08 23.60
CA ALA A 14 32.38 15.09 22.72
C ALA A 14 31.82 15.74 21.44
N GLY A 15 31.19 16.91 21.55
CA GLY A 15 30.68 17.66 20.38
C GLY A 15 31.80 18.19 19.47
N ASP A 16 32.95 18.57 20.04
CA ASP A 16 34.09 19.01 19.26
C ASP A 16 34.79 17.85 18.56
N LEU A 17 35.00 16.73 19.26
CA LEU A 17 35.50 15.49 18.66
C LEU A 17 34.60 15.00 17.51
N ARG A 18 33.31 15.03 17.69
CA ARG A 18 32.34 14.62 16.69
C ARG A 18 32.43 15.49 15.42
N ARG A 19 32.60 16.78 15.54
CA ARG A 19 32.79 17.69 14.40
C ARG A 19 34.10 17.42 13.64
N ASN A 20 35.15 17.00 14.33
CA ASN A 20 36.44 16.69 13.72
C ASN A 20 36.48 15.33 13.03
N VAL A 21 35.63 14.39 13.44
CA VAL A 21 35.66 13.01 12.97
C VAL A 21 34.76 12.79 11.73
N GLY A 22 33.75 13.66 11.52
CA GLY A 22 32.83 13.62 10.36
C GLY A 22 31.77 12.56 10.47
N ASP A 23 30.75 12.67 9.59
CA ASP A 23 29.55 11.83 9.62
C ASP A 23 29.79 10.36 9.24
N GLY A 24 30.89 10.03 8.56
CA GLY A 24 31.28 8.67 8.12
C GLY A 24 32.13 7.87 9.09
N PHE A 25 32.41 8.39 10.30
CA PHE A 25 33.36 7.74 11.23
C PHE A 25 32.94 6.31 11.63
N HIS A 26 31.66 6.11 11.92
CA HIS A 26 31.15 4.78 12.31
C HIS A 26 31.28 3.78 11.18
N ASP A 27 31.01 4.18 9.95
CA ASP A 27 31.14 3.31 8.78
C ASP A 27 32.61 2.93 8.55
N HIS A 28 33.54 3.90 8.64
CA HIS A 28 34.98 3.63 8.53
C HIS A 28 35.51 2.78 9.68
N LEU A 29 35.01 2.98 10.89
CA LEU A 29 35.43 2.18 12.06
C LEU A 29 34.97 0.72 11.91
N VAL A 30 33.71 0.50 11.49
CA VAL A 30 33.17 -0.84 11.24
C VAL A 30 33.93 -1.51 10.10
N GLU A 31 34.17 -0.81 8.99
CA GLU A 31 34.97 -1.33 7.87
C GLU A 31 36.40 -1.71 8.30
N ALA A 32 37.03 -0.90 9.10
CA ALA A 32 38.38 -1.17 9.64
C ALA A 32 38.36 -2.42 10.55
N LEU A 33 37.37 -2.55 11.45
CA LEU A 33 37.23 -3.71 12.35
C LEU A 33 37.00 -5.01 11.57
N TYR A 34 36.14 -4.99 10.54
CA TYR A 34 35.92 -6.17 9.69
C TYR A 34 37.15 -6.53 8.86
N THR A 35 37.86 -5.51 8.36
CA THR A 35 39.10 -5.73 7.59
C THR A 35 40.20 -6.34 8.48
N ASP A 36 40.33 -5.86 9.71
CA ASP A 36 41.31 -6.40 10.68
C ASP A 36 40.92 -7.83 11.11
N ALA A 37 39.65 -8.07 11.40
CA ALA A 37 39.15 -9.40 11.71
C ALA A 37 39.37 -10.39 10.54
N ALA A 38 39.16 -9.98 9.29
CA ALA A 38 39.44 -10.78 8.11
C ALA A 38 40.93 -11.10 7.97
N GLN A 39 41.83 -10.12 8.22
CA GLN A 39 43.25 -10.36 8.19
C GLN A 39 43.71 -11.32 9.29
N ILE A 40 43.14 -11.21 10.50
CA ILE A 40 43.43 -12.13 11.61
C ILE A 40 42.95 -13.56 11.23
N ALA A 41 41.74 -13.67 10.71
CA ALA A 41 41.20 -14.95 10.26
C ALA A 41 42.03 -15.61 9.16
N ASP A 42 42.49 -14.85 8.18
CA ASP A 42 43.34 -15.35 7.08
C ASP A 42 44.72 -15.82 7.57
N ARG A 43 45.25 -15.23 8.65
CA ARG A 43 46.51 -15.65 9.28
C ARG A 43 46.35 -16.86 10.20
N ALA A 44 45.18 -16.97 10.88
CA ALA A 44 44.94 -17.98 11.91
C ALA A 44 44.32 -19.26 11.34
N VAL A 45 43.56 -19.17 10.25
CA VAL A 45 42.82 -20.32 9.68
C VAL A 45 43.61 -20.93 8.53
N THR A 46 44.32 -22.02 8.79
CA THR A 46 44.92 -22.85 7.74
C THR A 46 43.83 -23.71 7.11
N ARG A 47 43.49 -23.43 5.86
CA ARG A 47 42.51 -24.20 5.09
C ARG A 47 43.25 -25.27 4.29
N PRO A 48 43.22 -26.55 4.70
CA PRO A 48 44.01 -27.63 4.04
C PRO A 48 43.54 -27.95 2.60
N ASP A 49 42.35 -27.57 2.19
CA ASP A 49 41.77 -27.88 0.88
C ASP A 49 41.10 -26.66 0.22
N ALA A 50 41.92 -25.63 -0.07
CA ALA A 50 41.46 -24.51 -0.90
C ALA A 50 41.45 -24.86 -2.39
N ARG A 51 40.75 -25.92 -2.79
CA ARG A 51 40.29 -26.00 -4.19
C ARG A 51 39.21 -24.95 -4.37
N PRO A 52 39.25 -24.12 -5.41
CA PRO A 52 38.16 -23.20 -5.70
C PRO A 52 36.90 -24.03 -6.04
N ARG A 53 36.17 -24.48 -5.06
CA ARG A 53 34.83 -25.01 -5.25
C ARG A 53 34.04 -23.85 -5.86
N PHE A 54 33.41 -24.12 -7.00
CA PHE A 54 32.47 -23.21 -7.62
C PHE A 54 31.39 -22.92 -6.55
N ASP A 55 31.54 -21.79 -5.88
CA ASP A 55 30.65 -21.35 -4.80
C ASP A 55 29.49 -20.63 -5.47
N LEU A 56 28.42 -21.38 -5.67
CA LEU A 56 27.22 -20.93 -6.36
C LEU A 56 26.62 -19.71 -5.60
N ASP A 57 26.67 -19.73 -4.26
CA ASP A 57 26.18 -18.66 -3.40
C ASP A 57 26.95 -17.36 -3.65
N ARG A 58 28.27 -17.40 -3.71
CA ARG A 58 29.11 -16.25 -4.03
C ARG A 58 28.90 -15.72 -5.45
N THR A 59 28.62 -16.59 -6.39
CA THR A 59 28.39 -16.20 -7.78
C THR A 59 27.03 -15.49 -7.90
N ILE A 60 26.00 -16.03 -7.28
CA ILE A 60 24.67 -15.42 -7.22
C ILE A 60 24.75 -14.08 -6.48
N ASP A 61 25.42 -14.04 -5.31
CA ASP A 61 25.58 -12.79 -4.54
C ASP A 61 26.28 -11.71 -5.36
N ARG A 62 27.36 -12.03 -6.05
CA ARG A 62 28.06 -11.07 -6.91
C ARG A 62 27.18 -10.49 -8.00
N LEU A 63 26.26 -11.29 -8.54
CA LEU A 63 25.32 -10.85 -9.56
C LEU A 63 24.19 -9.99 -8.95
N VAL A 64 23.57 -10.50 -7.89
CA VAL A 64 22.37 -9.89 -7.26
C VAL A 64 22.71 -8.61 -6.48
N THR A 65 23.92 -8.54 -5.87
CA THR A 65 24.39 -7.33 -5.17
C THR A 65 25.22 -6.41 -6.07
N SER A 66 25.35 -6.75 -7.35
CA SER A 66 26.05 -5.93 -8.34
C SER A 66 25.37 -4.58 -8.53
N ARG A 67 26.19 -3.52 -8.60
CA ARG A 67 25.73 -2.15 -8.85
C ARG A 67 24.99 -1.97 -10.18
N THR A 68 25.33 -2.80 -11.18
CA THR A 68 24.78 -2.75 -12.53
C THR A 68 23.61 -3.71 -12.72
N TRP A 69 23.73 -4.96 -12.24
CA TRP A 69 22.74 -6.01 -12.44
C TRP A 69 21.77 -6.19 -11.28
N GLY A 70 22.15 -5.80 -10.07
CA GLY A 70 21.30 -5.97 -8.90
C GLY A 70 19.95 -5.24 -9.01
N PHE A 71 19.95 -4.00 -9.54
CA PHE A 71 18.73 -3.21 -9.72
C PHE A 71 17.80 -3.79 -10.80
N PRO A 72 18.26 -4.13 -12.03
CA PRO A 72 17.43 -4.80 -13.03
C PRO A 72 16.85 -6.14 -12.56
N ILE A 73 17.64 -6.97 -11.87
CA ILE A 73 17.18 -8.26 -11.34
C ILE A 73 16.09 -8.03 -10.28
N MET A 74 16.27 -7.05 -9.39
CA MET A 74 15.28 -6.70 -8.37
C MET A 74 13.96 -6.28 -9.01
N VAL A 75 14.00 -5.39 -10.01
CA VAL A 75 12.79 -4.93 -10.71
C VAL A 75 12.12 -6.09 -11.45
N LEU A 76 12.90 -6.95 -12.13
CA LEU A 76 12.37 -8.09 -12.86
C LEU A 76 11.69 -9.10 -11.91
N LEU A 77 12.33 -9.45 -10.79
CA LEU A 77 11.75 -10.36 -9.81
C LEU A 77 10.47 -9.76 -9.17
N LEU A 78 10.51 -8.50 -8.78
CA LEU A 78 9.34 -7.82 -8.22
C LEU A 78 8.20 -7.79 -9.23
N THR A 79 8.49 -7.42 -10.48
CA THR A 79 7.51 -7.44 -11.58
C THR A 79 6.94 -8.84 -11.80
N GLY A 80 7.78 -9.87 -11.75
CA GLY A 80 7.37 -11.26 -11.87
C GLY A 80 6.41 -11.70 -10.75
N VAL A 81 6.71 -11.34 -9.50
CA VAL A 81 5.82 -11.62 -8.36
C VAL A 81 4.48 -10.92 -8.53
N PHE A 82 4.47 -9.63 -8.89
CA PHE A 82 3.22 -8.90 -9.09
C PHE A 82 2.44 -9.42 -10.30
N TRP A 83 3.11 -9.69 -11.41
CA TRP A 83 2.46 -10.25 -12.59
C TRP A 83 1.80 -11.60 -12.27
N LEU A 84 2.52 -12.49 -11.60
CA LEU A 84 1.99 -13.80 -11.20
C LEU A 84 0.83 -13.66 -10.20
N THR A 85 0.93 -12.70 -9.27
CA THR A 85 -0.15 -12.41 -8.31
C THR A 85 -1.40 -11.92 -9.01
N ILE A 86 -1.29 -10.95 -9.91
CA ILE A 86 -2.44 -10.36 -10.61
C ILE A 86 -3.06 -11.38 -11.56
N GLN A 87 -2.26 -12.00 -12.44
CA GLN A 87 -2.78 -12.97 -13.42
C GLN A 87 -3.29 -14.25 -12.76
N GLY A 88 -2.57 -14.75 -11.74
CA GLY A 88 -2.98 -15.95 -11.02
C GLY A 88 -4.22 -15.75 -10.16
N ALA A 89 -4.48 -14.54 -9.70
CA ALA A 89 -5.66 -14.24 -8.89
C ALA A 89 -6.93 -14.03 -9.72
N ASN A 90 -6.84 -13.63 -10.99
CA ASN A 90 -8.01 -13.26 -11.79
C ASN A 90 -9.07 -14.37 -11.85
N VAL A 91 -8.68 -15.59 -12.20
CA VAL A 91 -9.64 -16.72 -12.31
C VAL A 91 -10.25 -17.08 -10.95
N PRO A 92 -9.47 -17.33 -9.88
CA PRO A 92 -10.04 -17.59 -8.56
C PRO A 92 -10.90 -16.44 -8.03
N SER A 93 -10.54 -15.18 -8.27
CA SER A 93 -11.34 -14.03 -7.86
C SER A 93 -12.70 -14.00 -8.54
N GLN A 94 -12.74 -14.23 -9.87
CA GLN A 94 -13.99 -14.32 -10.61
C GLN A 94 -14.86 -15.49 -10.15
N MET A 95 -14.26 -16.67 -9.92
CA MET A 95 -15.02 -17.82 -9.41
C MET A 95 -15.66 -17.53 -8.04
N ILE A 96 -14.91 -16.90 -7.13
CA ILE A 96 -15.44 -16.54 -5.82
C ILE A 96 -16.49 -15.44 -5.95
N ALA A 97 -16.25 -14.43 -6.81
CA ALA A 97 -17.23 -13.37 -7.08
C ALA A 97 -18.53 -13.94 -7.62
N THR A 98 -18.50 -14.77 -8.67
CA THR A 98 -19.69 -15.42 -9.22
C THR A 98 -20.43 -16.26 -8.17
N LEU A 99 -19.70 -17.00 -7.35
CA LEU A 99 -20.32 -17.77 -6.26
C LEU A 99 -20.98 -16.86 -5.22
N LEU A 100 -20.25 -15.87 -4.69
CA LEU A 100 -20.73 -15.06 -3.57
C LEU A 100 -21.72 -13.97 -4.01
N LEU A 101 -21.46 -13.30 -5.14
CA LEU A 101 -22.25 -12.16 -5.58
C LEU A 101 -23.43 -12.60 -6.49
N ASP A 102 -23.20 -13.53 -7.44
CA ASP A 102 -24.23 -13.87 -8.43
C ASP A 102 -25.08 -15.07 -8.01
N THR A 103 -24.59 -15.92 -7.06
CA THR A 103 -25.33 -17.11 -6.63
C THR A 103 -25.84 -16.97 -5.20
N VAL A 104 -24.97 -16.73 -4.24
CA VAL A 104 -25.35 -16.72 -2.81
C VAL A 104 -26.12 -15.46 -2.43
N HIS A 105 -25.73 -14.29 -2.93
CA HIS A 105 -26.41 -13.03 -2.61
C HIS A 105 -27.89 -13.03 -3.05
N PRO A 106 -28.25 -13.38 -4.32
CA PRO A 106 -29.65 -13.51 -4.70
C PRO A 106 -30.40 -14.56 -3.88
N ALA A 107 -29.78 -15.73 -3.63
CA ALA A 107 -30.41 -16.77 -2.82
C ALA A 107 -30.71 -16.32 -1.37
N LEU A 108 -29.85 -15.48 -0.78
CA LEU A 108 -30.10 -14.89 0.53
C LEU A 108 -31.26 -13.89 0.50
N ASN A 109 -31.37 -13.09 -0.55
CA ASN A 109 -32.50 -12.17 -0.74
C ASN A 109 -33.82 -12.93 -0.93
N ASP A 110 -33.81 -14.00 -1.73
CA ASP A 110 -34.98 -14.89 -1.90
C ASP A 110 -35.38 -15.56 -0.58
N LEU A 111 -34.41 -16.02 0.20
CA LEU A 111 -34.64 -16.60 1.52
C LEU A 111 -35.23 -15.55 2.49
N GLY A 112 -34.72 -14.33 2.48
CA GLY A 112 -35.26 -13.22 3.28
C GLY A 112 -36.73 -12.92 2.92
N ALA A 113 -37.04 -12.90 1.61
CA ALA A 113 -38.38 -12.71 1.13
C ALA A 113 -39.31 -13.87 1.55
N ALA A 114 -38.83 -15.13 1.45
CA ALA A 114 -39.59 -16.32 1.88
C ALA A 114 -39.86 -16.36 3.38
N LEU A 115 -38.91 -15.82 4.21
CA LEU A 115 -39.05 -15.70 5.65
C LEU A 115 -39.89 -14.48 6.07
N GLY A 116 -40.32 -13.64 5.11
CA GLY A 116 -41.08 -12.42 5.38
C GLY A 116 -40.31 -11.33 6.03
N PHE A 117 -38.98 -11.22 5.79
CA PHE A 117 -38.18 -10.12 6.33
C PHE A 117 -38.65 -8.78 5.77
N PRO A 118 -38.77 -7.74 6.60
CA PRO A 118 -39.03 -6.41 6.10
C PRO A 118 -37.85 -5.96 5.18
N TRP A 119 -38.18 -5.17 4.16
CA TRP A 119 -37.22 -4.73 3.14
C TRP A 119 -35.92 -4.13 3.72
N TRP A 120 -36.04 -3.36 4.79
CA TRP A 120 -34.91 -2.72 5.44
C TRP A 120 -33.97 -3.73 6.12
N LEU A 121 -34.53 -4.83 6.68
CA LEU A 121 -33.73 -5.86 7.34
C LEU A 121 -32.96 -6.71 6.32
N SER A 122 -33.61 -7.11 5.22
CA SER A 122 -32.96 -7.79 4.10
C SER A 122 -31.88 -6.91 3.50
N GLY A 123 -32.15 -5.62 3.27
CA GLY A 123 -31.21 -4.65 2.76
C GLY A 123 -29.98 -4.46 3.65
N VAL A 124 -30.16 -4.25 4.95
CA VAL A 124 -29.04 -4.11 5.90
C VAL A 124 -28.19 -5.37 5.98
N LEU A 125 -28.82 -6.56 6.04
CA LEU A 125 -28.11 -7.81 6.23
C LEU A 125 -27.46 -8.33 4.93
N PHE A 126 -28.21 -8.29 3.82
CA PHE A 126 -27.78 -8.94 2.56
C PHE A 126 -27.14 -7.94 1.60
N ASP A 127 -27.77 -6.78 1.35
CA ASP A 127 -27.25 -5.79 0.42
C ASP A 127 -26.20 -4.86 1.05
N GLY A 128 -26.18 -4.75 2.38
CA GLY A 128 -25.18 -4.02 3.14
C GLY A 128 -24.06 -4.94 3.63
N ALA A 129 -24.31 -5.63 4.74
CA ALA A 129 -23.28 -6.38 5.47
C ALA A 129 -22.69 -7.54 4.64
N TYR A 130 -23.55 -8.41 4.09
CA TYR A 130 -23.07 -9.56 3.32
C TYR A 130 -22.35 -9.13 2.04
N LEU A 131 -22.95 -8.22 1.27
CA LEU A 131 -22.40 -7.79 -0.01
C LEU A 131 -21.01 -7.16 0.13
N ALA A 132 -20.80 -6.30 1.15
CA ALA A 132 -19.48 -5.72 1.44
C ALA A 132 -18.45 -6.80 1.83
N MET A 133 -18.85 -7.80 2.61
CA MET A 133 -17.97 -8.93 2.95
C MET A 133 -17.63 -9.78 1.73
N ALA A 134 -18.63 -10.10 0.89
CA ALA A 134 -18.46 -10.87 -0.33
C ALA A 134 -17.48 -10.21 -1.31
N TRP A 135 -17.58 -8.89 -1.46
CA TRP A 135 -16.63 -8.09 -2.23
C TRP A 135 -15.20 -8.20 -1.70
N VAL A 136 -15.01 -7.99 -0.40
CA VAL A 136 -13.69 -8.08 0.22
C VAL A 136 -13.10 -9.48 0.08
N ILE A 137 -13.90 -10.53 0.24
CA ILE A 137 -13.42 -11.92 0.06
C ILE A 137 -13.00 -12.15 -1.39
N SER A 138 -13.83 -11.83 -2.37
CA SER A 138 -13.58 -12.13 -3.78
C SER A 138 -12.37 -11.39 -4.34
N VAL A 139 -12.18 -10.14 -3.96
CA VAL A 139 -11.09 -9.29 -4.49
C VAL A 139 -9.80 -9.46 -3.69
N MET A 140 -9.87 -9.72 -2.39
CA MET A 140 -8.70 -9.71 -1.49
C MET A 140 -8.07 -11.09 -1.28
N LEU A 141 -8.89 -12.14 -1.11
CA LEU A 141 -8.38 -13.47 -0.75
C LEU A 141 -7.45 -14.08 -1.80
N PRO A 142 -7.78 -14.18 -3.11
CA PRO A 142 -6.92 -14.85 -4.07
C PRO A 142 -5.58 -14.15 -4.30
N PRO A 143 -5.51 -12.81 -4.49
CA PRO A 143 -4.23 -12.15 -4.62
C PRO A 143 -3.34 -12.31 -3.38
N MET A 144 -3.91 -12.25 -2.18
CA MET A 144 -3.13 -12.42 -0.95
C MET A 144 -2.64 -13.85 -0.77
N ALA A 145 -3.47 -14.85 -1.14
CA ALA A 145 -3.11 -16.26 -1.10
C ALA A 145 -1.97 -16.64 -2.06
N ILE A 146 -1.72 -15.83 -3.10
CA ILE A 146 -0.60 -15.97 -4.02
C ILE A 146 0.59 -15.12 -3.58
N PHE A 147 0.37 -13.86 -3.27
CA PHE A 147 1.42 -12.90 -2.94
C PHE A 147 2.20 -13.28 -1.68
N PHE A 148 1.52 -13.59 -0.57
CA PHE A 148 2.22 -13.88 0.68
C PHE A 148 3.12 -15.12 0.62
N PRO A 149 2.70 -16.26 0.06
CA PRO A 149 3.59 -17.39 -0.14
C PRO A 149 4.80 -17.07 -1.01
N LEU A 150 4.58 -16.41 -2.16
CA LEU A 150 5.69 -16.02 -3.06
C LEU A 150 6.69 -15.11 -2.34
N PHE A 151 6.19 -14.14 -1.61
CA PHE A 151 7.04 -13.20 -0.88
C PHE A 151 7.80 -13.89 0.25
N THR A 152 7.14 -14.79 1.00
CA THR A 152 7.79 -15.57 2.07
C THR A 152 8.82 -16.54 1.51
N LEU A 153 8.58 -17.12 0.33
CA LEU A 153 9.59 -17.94 -0.36
C LEU A 153 10.84 -17.13 -0.71
N LEU A 154 10.68 -15.89 -1.20
CA LEU A 154 11.82 -14.98 -1.46
C LEU A 154 12.54 -14.59 -0.16
N GLU A 155 11.82 -14.44 0.93
CA GLU A 155 12.36 -14.20 2.28
C GLU A 155 13.18 -15.41 2.75
N ASP A 156 12.60 -16.60 2.75
CA ASP A 156 13.23 -17.84 3.18
C ASP A 156 14.47 -18.19 2.33
N PHE A 157 14.40 -17.93 1.03
CA PHE A 157 15.54 -18.08 0.11
C PHE A 157 16.68 -17.11 0.43
N GLY A 158 16.42 -16.05 1.19
CA GLY A 158 17.43 -15.04 1.57
C GLY A 158 17.61 -13.93 0.56
N TYR A 159 16.70 -13.80 -0.43
CA TYR A 159 16.78 -12.73 -1.45
C TYR A 159 16.50 -11.34 -0.89
N LEU A 160 15.54 -11.23 0.05
CA LEU A 160 15.12 -9.91 0.58
C LEU A 160 16.24 -9.14 1.29
N PRO A 161 17.15 -9.75 2.05
CA PRO A 161 18.33 -9.05 2.57
C PRO A 161 19.19 -8.41 1.49
N ARG A 162 19.31 -9.05 0.29
CA ARG A 162 20.06 -8.50 -0.85
C ARG A 162 19.36 -7.28 -1.46
N VAL A 163 18.03 -7.28 -1.49
CA VAL A 163 17.24 -6.09 -1.87
C VAL A 163 17.50 -4.94 -0.91
N ALA A 164 17.47 -5.20 0.41
CA ALA A 164 17.76 -4.20 1.42
C ALA A 164 19.17 -3.62 1.27
N PHE A 165 20.17 -4.47 1.00
CA PHE A 165 21.54 -4.06 0.75
C PHE A 165 21.68 -3.14 -0.48
N ASN A 166 21.05 -3.48 -1.60
CA ASN A 166 21.09 -2.67 -2.81
C ASN A 166 20.46 -1.29 -2.65
N LEU A 167 19.41 -1.20 -1.83
CA LEU A 167 18.65 0.04 -1.61
C LEU A 167 19.15 0.85 -0.41
N ASP A 168 20.01 0.29 0.45
CA ASP A 168 20.47 0.94 1.67
C ASP A 168 21.06 2.33 1.42
N ARG A 169 21.88 2.49 0.40
CA ARG A 169 22.48 3.78 0.05
C ARG A 169 21.44 4.85 -0.33
N LEU A 170 20.31 4.45 -0.90
CA LEU A 170 19.22 5.38 -1.24
C LEU A 170 18.47 5.79 0.02
N PHE A 171 18.11 4.81 0.86
CA PHE A 171 17.39 5.06 2.10
C PHE A 171 18.23 5.82 3.13
N SER A 172 19.52 5.51 3.28
CA SER A 172 20.41 6.22 4.21
C SER A 172 20.54 7.69 3.86
N ARG A 173 20.62 8.05 2.56
CA ARG A 173 20.60 9.46 2.11
C ARG A 173 19.29 10.18 2.47
N ALA A 174 18.18 9.47 2.53
CA ALA A 174 16.90 9.99 2.97
C ALA A 174 16.76 10.01 4.52
N GLY A 175 17.80 9.65 5.27
CA GLY A 175 17.78 9.58 6.73
C GLY A 175 16.97 8.41 7.29
N ALA A 176 16.79 7.36 6.49
CA ALA A 176 16.06 6.14 6.80
C ALA A 176 17.00 4.93 6.70
N HIS A 177 16.53 3.74 7.04
CA HIS A 177 17.31 2.52 7.06
C HIS A 177 17.06 1.67 5.82
N GLY A 178 18.08 0.99 5.26
CA GLY A 178 17.94 0.12 4.09
C GLY A 178 16.92 -1.01 4.26
N LYS A 179 16.76 -1.55 5.46
CA LYS A 179 15.70 -2.52 5.80
C LYS A 179 14.28 -1.98 5.55
N GLN A 180 14.10 -0.63 5.41
CA GLN A 180 12.80 -0.03 5.03
C GLN A 180 12.34 -0.48 3.64
N ALA A 181 13.28 -0.84 2.76
CA ALA A 181 12.96 -1.42 1.46
C ALA A 181 12.09 -2.69 1.58
N LEU A 182 12.35 -3.52 2.61
CA LEU A 182 11.57 -4.73 2.86
C LEU A 182 10.14 -4.40 3.25
N SER A 183 9.95 -3.47 4.19
CA SER A 183 8.61 -3.05 4.62
C SER A 183 7.85 -2.40 3.47
N MET A 184 8.50 -1.57 2.65
CA MET A 184 7.90 -0.95 1.48
C MET A 184 7.47 -2.00 0.43
N THR A 185 8.32 -3.00 0.16
CA THR A 185 7.99 -4.08 -0.79
C THR A 185 6.80 -4.92 -0.30
N MET A 186 6.75 -5.23 1.00
CA MET A 186 5.56 -5.85 1.61
C MET A 186 4.33 -4.95 1.53
N GLY A 187 4.52 -3.63 1.64
CA GLY A 187 3.47 -2.62 1.52
C GLY A 187 2.76 -2.61 0.18
N PHE A 188 3.46 -2.92 -0.92
CA PHE A 188 2.85 -3.08 -2.24
C PHE A 188 1.84 -4.25 -2.31
N GLY A 189 2.02 -5.29 -1.50
CA GLY A 189 1.01 -6.32 -1.32
C GLY A 189 -0.08 -5.87 -0.35
N CYS A 190 0.32 -5.54 0.89
CA CYS A 190 -0.58 -5.10 1.96
C CYS A 190 0.12 -4.14 2.92
N ASN A 191 -0.40 -2.93 3.07
CA ASN A 191 0.20 -1.92 3.96
C ASN A 191 0.25 -2.40 5.43
N ALA A 192 -0.74 -3.15 5.91
CA ALA A 192 -0.71 -3.71 7.25
C ALA A 192 0.45 -4.71 7.42
N ALA A 193 0.69 -5.56 6.42
CA ALA A 193 1.83 -6.48 6.41
C ALA A 193 3.17 -5.72 6.34
N GLY A 194 3.23 -4.66 5.52
CA GLY A 194 4.39 -3.77 5.45
C GLY A 194 4.72 -3.11 6.79
N VAL A 195 3.71 -2.68 7.54
CA VAL A 195 3.88 -2.13 8.90
C VAL A 195 4.44 -3.19 9.86
N VAL A 196 3.92 -4.42 9.84
CA VAL A 196 4.48 -5.52 10.66
C VAL A 196 5.92 -5.84 10.27
N ALA A 197 6.24 -5.80 8.96
CA ALA A 197 7.59 -6.05 8.47
C ALA A 197 8.63 -5.02 8.97
N THR A 198 8.20 -3.84 9.42
CA THR A 198 9.12 -2.86 10.02
C THR A 198 9.81 -3.34 11.30
N ARG A 199 9.33 -4.44 11.89
CA ARG A 199 9.96 -5.07 13.07
C ARG A 199 11.41 -5.50 12.85
N VAL A 200 11.82 -5.70 11.58
CA VAL A 200 13.21 -6.00 11.22
C VAL A 200 14.16 -4.80 11.39
N ILE A 201 13.62 -3.59 11.59
CA ILE A 201 14.38 -2.37 11.79
C ILE A 201 14.64 -2.20 13.29
N ASP A 202 15.91 -2.22 13.68
CA ASP A 202 16.33 -2.21 15.08
C ASP A 202 16.13 -0.85 15.74
N SER A 203 16.40 0.24 15.01
CA SER A 203 16.24 1.61 15.48
C SER A 203 14.77 2.00 15.63
N PRO A 204 14.26 2.32 16.84
CA PRO A 204 12.88 2.73 17.05
C PRO A 204 12.48 3.97 16.23
N ARG A 205 13.42 4.90 16.02
CA ARG A 205 13.23 6.11 15.21
C ARG A 205 12.98 5.76 13.74
N GLU A 206 13.88 4.98 13.16
CA GLU A 206 13.81 4.59 11.74
C GLU A 206 12.65 3.65 11.46
N ARG A 207 12.36 2.76 12.41
CA ARG A 207 11.16 1.93 12.39
C ARG A 207 9.88 2.78 12.32
N LEU A 208 9.82 3.87 13.08
CA LEU A 208 8.68 4.77 13.07
C LEU A 208 8.57 5.54 11.74
N ILE A 209 9.69 6.00 11.16
CA ILE A 209 9.72 6.58 9.81
C ILE A 209 9.19 5.57 8.80
N ALA A 210 9.65 4.33 8.84
CA ALA A 210 9.20 3.27 7.96
C ALA A 210 7.69 2.99 8.10
N ILE A 211 7.15 2.96 9.32
CA ILE A 211 5.72 2.81 9.59
C ILE A 211 4.90 3.93 8.95
N ILE A 212 5.30 5.19 9.15
CA ILE A 212 4.58 6.35 8.63
C ILE A 212 4.59 6.36 7.10
N THR A 213 5.72 6.08 6.49
CA THR A 213 5.92 6.18 5.03
C THR A 213 5.46 4.95 4.26
N ASN A 214 5.19 3.82 4.94
CA ASN A 214 4.72 2.60 4.29
C ASN A 214 3.39 2.78 3.53
N ASN A 215 2.56 3.76 3.92
CA ASN A 215 1.30 4.05 3.25
C ASN A 215 1.45 4.55 1.80
N PHE A 216 2.62 5.06 1.41
CA PHE A 216 2.89 5.49 0.04
C PHE A 216 3.19 4.32 -0.92
N ALA A 217 3.34 3.10 -0.43
CA ALA A 217 3.33 1.90 -1.25
C ALA A 217 1.89 1.58 -1.68
N VAL A 218 1.68 1.42 -2.99
CA VAL A 218 0.36 1.07 -3.56
C VAL A 218 0.01 -0.35 -3.16
N CYS A 219 -0.92 -0.54 -2.23
CA CYS A 219 -1.35 -1.88 -1.81
C CYS A 219 -2.31 -2.53 -2.81
N ASN A 220 -2.53 -3.84 -2.65
CA ASN A 220 -3.37 -4.63 -3.54
C ASN A 220 -4.78 -4.05 -3.76
N GLY A 221 -5.41 -3.51 -2.71
CA GLY A 221 -6.74 -2.89 -2.82
C GLY A 221 -6.79 -1.57 -3.59
N ARG A 222 -5.64 -0.94 -3.85
CA ARG A 222 -5.55 0.30 -4.65
C ARG A 222 -5.27 0.05 -6.12
N TRP A 223 -4.64 -1.08 -6.48
CA TRP A 223 -4.31 -1.39 -7.86
C TRP A 223 -5.52 -1.44 -8.79
N PRO A 224 -6.65 -2.08 -8.45
CA PRO A 224 -7.83 -2.12 -9.32
C PRO A 224 -8.33 -0.72 -9.67
N THR A 225 -8.42 0.18 -8.69
CA THR A 225 -8.82 1.57 -8.92
C THR A 225 -7.90 2.29 -9.90
N LEU A 226 -6.58 2.18 -9.70
CA LEU A 226 -5.58 2.83 -10.55
C LEU A 226 -5.62 2.29 -11.98
N ILE A 227 -5.71 0.97 -12.14
CA ILE A 227 -5.74 0.30 -13.46
C ILE A 227 -7.03 0.67 -14.19
N MET A 228 -8.18 0.59 -13.53
CA MET A 228 -9.48 0.91 -14.12
C MET A 228 -9.53 2.37 -14.59
N VAL A 229 -9.22 3.31 -13.71
CA VAL A 229 -9.26 4.75 -14.01
C VAL A 229 -8.27 5.10 -15.13
N SER A 230 -7.06 4.54 -15.09
CA SER A 230 -6.06 4.75 -16.14
C SER A 230 -6.53 4.21 -17.50
N THR A 231 -7.11 3.01 -17.52
CA THR A 231 -7.59 2.39 -18.76
C THR A 231 -8.75 3.18 -19.36
N ILE A 232 -9.71 3.60 -18.53
CA ILE A 232 -10.94 4.27 -18.99
C ILE A 232 -10.68 5.71 -19.45
N PHE A 233 -9.89 6.48 -18.70
CA PHE A 233 -9.72 7.92 -18.96
C PHE A 233 -8.42 8.24 -19.71
N ILE A 234 -7.28 7.65 -19.30
CA ILE A 234 -5.99 7.97 -19.92
C ILE A 234 -5.81 7.15 -21.20
N GLY A 235 -6.14 5.85 -21.17
CA GLY A 235 -6.08 5.00 -22.36
C GLY A 235 -7.01 5.44 -23.48
N SER A 236 -8.19 5.95 -23.15
CA SER A 236 -9.13 6.42 -24.17
C SER A 236 -8.76 7.77 -24.78
N ALA A 237 -7.87 8.52 -24.17
CA ALA A 237 -7.38 9.82 -24.72
C ALA A 237 -6.32 9.65 -25.81
N VAL A 238 -5.85 8.42 -26.07
CA VAL A 238 -4.80 8.12 -27.04
C VAL A 238 -5.30 7.07 -28.06
N PRO A 239 -4.62 6.95 -29.25
CA PRO A 239 -4.99 5.93 -30.22
C PRO A 239 -4.99 4.52 -29.65
N ALA A 240 -5.92 3.66 -30.06
CA ALA A 240 -6.13 2.32 -29.53
C ALA A 240 -4.85 1.44 -29.48
N ALA A 241 -3.95 1.60 -30.46
CA ALA A 241 -2.67 0.88 -30.50
C ALA A 241 -1.74 1.23 -29.32
N LEU A 242 -1.85 2.40 -28.73
CA LEU A 242 -1.01 2.88 -27.64
C LEU A 242 -1.76 2.91 -26.30
N ALA A 243 -3.07 2.71 -26.28
CA ALA A 243 -3.92 2.83 -25.12
C ALA A 243 -3.44 1.98 -23.94
N GLY A 244 -3.15 0.71 -24.18
CA GLY A 244 -2.67 -0.20 -23.14
C GLY A 244 -1.29 0.19 -22.58
N LEU A 245 -0.38 0.62 -23.46
CA LEU A 245 0.96 1.06 -23.04
C LEU A 245 0.91 2.34 -22.20
N ILE A 246 0.15 3.33 -22.63
CA ILE A 246 0.04 4.62 -21.93
C ILE A 246 -0.67 4.44 -20.59
N SER A 247 -1.73 3.62 -20.53
CA SER A 247 -2.40 3.26 -19.27
C SER A 247 -1.44 2.57 -18.29
N ALA A 248 -0.67 1.60 -18.77
CA ALA A 248 0.33 0.93 -17.93
C ALA A 248 1.41 1.88 -17.44
N LEU A 249 1.92 2.77 -18.29
CA LEU A 249 2.91 3.80 -17.92
C LEU A 249 2.36 4.77 -16.88
N ALA A 250 1.08 5.16 -16.98
CA ALA A 250 0.45 6.02 -15.98
C ALA A 250 0.38 5.33 -14.61
N VAL A 251 -0.02 4.08 -14.55
CA VAL A 251 -0.07 3.29 -13.31
C VAL A 251 1.34 3.10 -12.71
N VAL A 252 2.32 2.76 -13.54
CA VAL A 252 3.73 2.65 -13.10
C VAL A 252 4.25 4.01 -12.61
N GLY A 253 3.89 5.10 -13.29
CA GLY A 253 4.23 6.47 -12.89
C GLY A 253 3.72 6.80 -11.48
N ILE A 254 2.48 6.41 -11.17
CA ILE A 254 1.91 6.58 -9.82
C ILE A 254 2.67 5.73 -8.79
N ALA A 255 3.02 4.49 -9.11
CA ALA A 255 3.81 3.64 -8.21
C ALA A 255 5.21 4.22 -7.93
N VAL A 256 5.88 4.71 -8.97
CA VAL A 256 7.19 5.39 -8.84
C VAL A 256 7.06 6.67 -8.01
N LEU A 257 5.99 7.46 -8.21
CA LEU A 257 5.71 8.63 -7.39
C LEU A 257 5.55 8.26 -5.92
N GLY A 258 4.90 7.14 -5.61
CA GLY A 258 4.80 6.62 -4.23
C GLY A 258 6.16 6.32 -3.60
N VAL A 259 7.07 5.71 -4.36
CA VAL A 259 8.46 5.49 -3.92
C VAL A 259 9.19 6.81 -3.67
N LEU A 260 9.06 7.77 -4.58
CA LEU A 260 9.67 9.10 -4.43
C LEU A 260 9.11 9.86 -3.22
N LEU A 261 7.80 9.76 -2.97
CA LEU A 261 7.17 10.32 -1.77
C LEU A 261 7.66 9.65 -0.49
N THR A 262 7.89 8.34 -0.51
CA THR A 262 8.51 7.61 0.61
C THR A 262 9.87 8.23 0.95
N PHE A 263 10.73 8.47 -0.02
CA PHE A 263 12.04 9.10 0.22
C PHE A 263 11.90 10.56 0.69
N ALA A 264 11.04 11.34 0.04
CA ALA A 264 10.85 12.74 0.38
C ALA A 264 10.31 12.93 1.81
N VAL A 265 9.31 12.12 2.19
CA VAL A 265 8.71 12.18 3.52
C VAL A 265 9.65 11.59 4.58
N SER A 266 10.41 10.52 4.28
CA SER A 266 11.46 10.01 5.17
C SER A 266 12.53 11.09 5.46
N TRP A 267 12.99 11.76 4.41
CA TRP A 267 13.95 12.87 4.54
C TRP A 267 13.38 14.03 5.38
N PHE A 268 12.13 14.40 5.14
CA PHE A 268 11.46 15.46 5.91
C PHE A 268 11.31 15.07 7.38
N LEU A 269 10.81 13.86 7.67
CA LEU A 269 10.61 13.37 9.03
C LEU A 269 11.93 13.25 9.80
N SER A 270 12.99 12.78 9.15
CA SER A 270 14.30 12.61 9.78
C SER A 270 14.96 13.94 10.19
N ARG A 271 14.62 15.03 9.51
CA ARG A 271 15.15 16.38 9.79
C ARG A 271 14.28 17.24 10.69
N THR A 272 12.99 16.88 10.81
CA THR A 272 12.02 17.69 11.56
C THR A 272 11.53 17.00 12.85
N LEU A 273 10.62 16.07 12.74
CA LEU A 273 9.92 15.45 13.87
C LEU A 273 10.74 14.32 14.54
N LEU A 274 11.51 13.58 13.75
CA LEU A 274 12.25 12.39 14.17
C LEU A 274 13.76 12.60 13.99
N LYS A 275 14.29 13.69 14.59
CA LYS A 275 15.72 14.00 14.58
C LYS A 275 16.52 12.95 15.34
N GLY A 276 17.70 12.61 14.84
CA GLY A 276 18.62 11.65 15.44
C GLY A 276 19.63 11.15 14.41
N GLU A 277 20.60 10.39 14.87
CA GLU A 277 21.58 9.75 13.99
C GLU A 277 20.98 8.56 13.28
N ALA A 278 21.41 8.35 12.04
CA ALA A 278 21.10 7.11 11.33
C ALA A 278 21.86 5.96 12.03
N SER A 279 21.19 4.83 12.19
CA SER A 279 21.84 3.63 12.70
C SER A 279 22.82 3.10 11.64
N VAL A 280 23.96 2.59 12.10
CA VAL A 280 24.93 1.94 11.22
C VAL A 280 24.35 0.63 10.73
N PHE A 281 24.29 0.46 9.41
CA PHE A 281 23.79 -0.75 8.78
C PHE A 281 24.90 -1.78 8.64
N SER A 282 24.99 -2.70 9.62
CA SER A 282 25.79 -3.91 9.49
C SER A 282 24.86 -5.05 9.06
N LEU A 283 24.79 -5.31 7.76
CA LEU A 283 24.00 -6.44 7.23
C LEU A 283 24.93 -7.62 6.99
N GLU A 284 24.84 -8.63 7.84
CA GLU A 284 25.32 -9.95 7.51
C GLU A 284 24.32 -10.58 6.52
N LEU A 285 24.76 -10.84 5.29
CA LEU A 285 23.94 -11.53 4.30
C LEU A 285 23.81 -13.01 4.71
N PRO A 286 22.62 -13.48 5.09
CA PRO A 286 22.45 -14.88 5.43
C PRO A 286 22.72 -15.77 4.22
N PRO A 287 23.29 -16.98 4.40
CA PRO A 287 23.48 -17.93 3.30
C PRO A 287 22.12 -18.28 2.68
N TYR A 288 22.14 -18.59 1.37
CA TYR A 288 20.95 -19.09 0.70
C TYR A 288 20.52 -20.41 1.32
N ARG A 289 19.23 -20.52 1.62
CA ARG A 289 18.65 -21.74 2.20
C ARG A 289 17.60 -22.29 1.22
N PRO A 290 17.59 -23.61 0.97
CA PRO A 290 16.53 -24.21 0.21
C PRO A 290 15.19 -23.99 0.93
N PRO A 291 14.21 -23.34 0.30
CA PRO A 291 12.95 -23.04 0.93
C PRO A 291 12.15 -24.32 1.20
N ARG A 292 11.51 -24.41 2.36
CA ARG A 292 10.57 -25.50 2.68
C ARG A 292 9.21 -25.20 2.07
N ILE A 293 9.06 -25.38 0.77
CA ILE A 293 7.92 -24.91 -0.02
C ILE A 293 6.56 -25.22 0.64
N LEU A 294 6.30 -26.48 0.99
CA LEU A 294 5.00 -26.86 1.59
C LEU A 294 4.76 -26.22 2.95
N GLN A 295 5.77 -26.13 3.79
CA GLN A 295 5.64 -25.50 5.11
C GLN A 295 5.40 -24.01 4.96
N THR A 296 6.17 -23.34 4.10
CA THR A 296 6.04 -21.90 3.82
C THR A 296 4.68 -21.58 3.21
N LEU A 297 4.17 -22.43 2.31
CA LEU A 297 2.84 -22.27 1.72
C LEU A 297 1.74 -22.35 2.78
N TYR A 298 1.77 -23.39 3.62
CA TYR A 298 0.80 -23.60 4.67
C TYR A 298 0.80 -22.46 5.70
N THR A 299 1.97 -22.10 6.24
CA THR A 299 2.07 -21.02 7.24
C THR A 299 1.71 -19.65 6.65
N SER A 300 2.09 -19.35 5.42
CA SER A 300 1.76 -18.07 4.78
C SER A 300 0.26 -17.92 4.51
N VAL A 301 -0.42 -18.99 4.09
CA VAL A 301 -1.86 -18.95 3.86
C VAL A 301 -2.61 -18.83 5.18
N ILE A 302 -2.29 -19.64 6.17
CA ILE A 302 -3.03 -19.67 7.44
C ILE A 302 -2.68 -18.47 8.31
N ASP A 303 -1.39 -18.26 8.61
CA ASP A 303 -0.98 -17.27 9.60
C ASP A 303 -0.97 -15.84 9.07
N ARG A 304 -0.82 -15.66 7.77
CA ARG A 304 -0.81 -14.32 7.16
C ARG A 304 -2.12 -14.02 6.42
N THR A 305 -2.53 -14.85 5.45
CA THR A 305 -3.69 -14.54 4.61
C THR A 305 -5.00 -14.59 5.39
N LEU A 306 -5.28 -15.69 6.12
CA LEU A 306 -6.55 -15.83 6.83
C LEU A 306 -6.70 -14.84 8.00
N ILE A 307 -5.61 -14.55 8.73
CA ILE A 307 -5.67 -13.58 9.83
C ILE A 307 -5.94 -12.16 9.30
N VAL A 308 -5.29 -11.76 8.20
CA VAL A 308 -5.52 -10.45 7.59
C VAL A 308 -6.92 -10.37 6.99
N LEU A 309 -7.38 -11.42 6.30
CA LEU A 309 -8.74 -11.51 5.76
C LEU A 309 -9.78 -11.39 6.88
N TRP A 310 -9.64 -12.13 7.98
CA TRP A 310 -10.56 -12.04 9.12
C TRP A 310 -10.68 -10.62 9.66
N ARG A 311 -9.55 -9.91 9.80
CA ARG A 311 -9.56 -8.50 10.23
C ARG A 311 -10.26 -7.60 9.21
N ALA A 312 -10.07 -7.83 7.92
CA ALA A 312 -10.75 -7.07 6.87
C ALA A 312 -12.27 -7.31 6.91
N LEU A 313 -12.71 -8.56 7.09
CA LEU A 313 -14.13 -8.91 7.19
C LEU A 313 -14.82 -8.29 8.42
N THR A 314 -14.16 -8.32 9.58
CA THR A 314 -14.72 -7.70 10.79
C THR A 314 -14.89 -6.18 10.67
N MET A 315 -14.14 -5.53 9.78
CA MET A 315 -14.25 -4.10 9.51
C MET A 315 -15.19 -3.80 8.33
N SER A 316 -15.27 -4.67 7.31
CA SER A 316 -16.13 -4.46 6.14
C SER A 316 -17.61 -4.68 6.45
N LEU A 317 -17.95 -5.58 7.37
CA LEU A 317 -19.34 -5.83 7.77
C LEU A 317 -20.04 -4.56 8.28
N PRO A 318 -19.55 -3.87 9.32
CA PRO A 318 -20.18 -2.63 9.76
C PRO A 318 -20.13 -1.52 8.70
N ALA A 319 -19.09 -1.51 7.86
CA ALA A 319 -19.01 -0.55 6.77
C ALA A 319 -20.13 -0.75 5.74
N GLY A 320 -20.37 -1.99 5.33
CA GLY A 320 -21.46 -2.30 4.42
C GLY A 320 -22.83 -1.89 4.97
N ILE A 321 -23.06 -2.12 6.27
CA ILE A 321 -24.28 -1.65 6.94
C ILE A 321 -24.41 -0.12 6.84
N VAL A 322 -23.33 0.61 7.15
CA VAL A 322 -23.32 2.08 7.10
C VAL A 322 -23.56 2.57 5.67
N ILE A 323 -22.87 1.97 4.67
CA ILE A 323 -23.04 2.30 3.25
C ILE A 323 -24.50 2.14 2.82
N TRP A 324 -25.09 1.00 3.16
CA TRP A 324 -26.49 0.74 2.81
C TRP A 324 -27.43 1.73 3.49
N LEU A 325 -27.24 2.00 4.79
CA LEU A 325 -28.08 2.94 5.54
C LEU A 325 -28.01 4.37 4.97
N ILE A 326 -26.82 4.90 4.68
CA ILE A 326 -26.70 6.25 4.12
C ILE A 326 -27.28 6.37 2.72
N ALA A 327 -27.26 5.28 1.95
CA ALA A 327 -27.79 5.25 0.59
C ALA A 327 -29.32 5.07 0.53
N ASN A 328 -29.94 4.38 1.51
CA ASN A 328 -31.35 3.99 1.48
C ASN A 328 -32.22 4.68 2.54
N VAL A 329 -31.64 5.46 3.45
CA VAL A 329 -32.42 6.25 4.41
C VAL A 329 -32.64 7.66 3.87
N ASP A 330 -33.88 8.01 3.63
CA ASP A 330 -34.29 9.32 3.12
C ASP A 330 -34.54 10.32 4.25
N VAL A 331 -34.02 11.51 4.07
CA VAL A 331 -34.25 12.66 4.94
C VAL A 331 -34.63 13.85 4.06
N GLY A 332 -35.88 14.31 4.20
CA GLY A 332 -36.38 15.44 3.42
C GLY A 332 -36.51 15.20 1.92
N GLY A 333 -36.68 13.94 1.47
CA GLY A 333 -36.85 13.57 0.07
C GLY A 333 -35.56 13.29 -0.70
N GLN A 334 -34.42 13.28 0.00
CA GLN A 334 -33.10 12.87 -0.53
C GLN A 334 -32.46 11.88 0.44
N SER A 335 -31.64 10.96 -0.07
CA SER A 335 -30.87 10.06 0.79
C SER A 335 -29.81 10.80 1.60
N ILE A 336 -29.40 10.22 2.71
CA ILE A 336 -28.28 10.77 3.50
C ILE A 336 -27.01 10.85 2.64
N ALA A 337 -26.80 9.88 1.75
CA ALA A 337 -25.67 9.87 0.82
C ALA A 337 -25.69 11.09 -0.11
N GLU A 338 -26.85 11.46 -0.68
CA GLU A 338 -26.99 12.65 -1.51
C GLU A 338 -26.70 13.93 -0.74
N HIS A 339 -27.19 14.06 0.50
CA HIS A 339 -26.84 15.19 1.35
C HIS A 339 -25.35 15.29 1.63
N LEU A 340 -24.68 14.18 1.92
CA LEU A 340 -23.23 14.13 2.13
C LEU A 340 -22.46 14.50 0.87
N VAL A 341 -22.87 13.94 -0.29
CA VAL A 341 -22.26 14.26 -1.58
C VAL A 341 -22.38 15.73 -1.89
N ASN A 342 -23.60 16.29 -1.81
CA ASN A 342 -23.85 17.71 -2.08
C ASN A 342 -23.08 18.63 -1.11
N GLY A 343 -22.96 18.23 0.17
CA GLY A 343 -22.22 18.99 1.17
C GLY A 343 -20.70 18.99 0.93
N LEU A 344 -20.15 17.91 0.36
CA LEU A 344 -18.72 17.78 0.09
C LEU A 344 -18.34 18.16 -1.34
N ASP A 345 -19.29 18.37 -2.25
CA ASP A 345 -19.02 18.60 -3.67
C ASP A 345 -18.20 19.87 -3.91
N GLY A 346 -18.49 20.96 -3.21
CA GLY A 346 -17.70 22.19 -3.27
C GLY A 346 -16.23 21.97 -2.86
N PHE A 347 -15.99 21.19 -1.81
CA PHE A 347 -14.63 20.83 -1.41
C PHE A 347 -13.98 19.86 -2.39
N GLY A 348 -14.73 18.88 -2.89
CA GLY A 348 -14.30 17.95 -3.94
C GLY A 348 -13.87 18.71 -5.19
N TRP A 349 -14.67 19.67 -5.63
CA TRP A 349 -14.34 20.50 -6.78
C TRP A 349 -13.01 21.25 -6.60
N LEU A 350 -12.74 21.82 -5.43
CA LEU A 350 -11.45 22.48 -5.15
C LEU A 350 -10.27 21.54 -5.37
N LEU A 351 -10.42 20.27 -5.00
CA LEU A 351 -9.40 19.23 -5.16
C LEU A 351 -9.36 18.64 -6.59
N GLY A 352 -10.22 19.10 -7.52
CA GLY A 352 -10.38 18.47 -8.85
C GLY A 352 -10.98 17.06 -8.77
N LEU A 353 -11.71 16.80 -7.69
CA LEU A 353 -12.51 15.59 -7.43
C LEU A 353 -13.99 16.02 -7.42
N ASN A 354 -14.88 15.15 -6.95
CA ASN A 354 -16.28 15.46 -6.67
C ASN A 354 -16.72 14.91 -5.30
N GLY A 355 -17.92 15.30 -4.85
CA GLY A 355 -18.47 14.87 -3.59
C GLY A 355 -18.63 13.35 -3.50
N VAL A 356 -18.99 12.68 -4.60
CA VAL A 356 -19.13 11.21 -4.68
C VAL A 356 -17.81 10.52 -4.30
N ILE A 357 -16.69 10.97 -4.87
CA ILE A 357 -15.38 10.41 -4.58
C ILE A 357 -15.04 10.57 -3.09
N LEU A 358 -15.24 11.76 -2.54
CA LEU A 358 -14.91 12.03 -1.14
C LEU A 358 -15.76 11.19 -0.18
N VAL A 359 -17.06 11.07 -0.43
CA VAL A 359 -17.95 10.21 0.37
C VAL A 359 -17.52 8.75 0.25
N ALA A 360 -17.23 8.27 -0.97
CA ALA A 360 -16.77 6.90 -1.18
C ALA A 360 -15.49 6.59 -0.39
N TYR A 361 -14.51 7.49 -0.37
CA TYR A 361 -13.29 7.30 0.43
C TYR A 361 -13.53 7.35 1.93
N ILE A 362 -14.48 8.14 2.41
CA ILE A 362 -14.85 8.16 3.84
C ILE A 362 -15.47 6.83 4.25
N VAL A 363 -16.44 6.34 3.50
CA VAL A 363 -17.15 5.10 3.86
C VAL A 363 -16.33 3.85 3.56
N ALA A 364 -15.39 3.92 2.63
CA ALA A 364 -14.47 2.83 2.30
C ALA A 364 -13.19 2.80 3.14
N ILE A 365 -13.04 3.64 4.18
CA ILE A 365 -11.91 3.55 5.13
C ILE A 365 -11.69 2.12 5.66
N PRO A 366 -12.70 1.30 5.93
CA PRO A 366 -12.51 -0.09 6.34
C PRO A 366 -11.75 -0.94 5.33
N ALA A 367 -12.06 -0.82 4.03
CA ALA A 367 -11.46 -1.63 2.97
C ALA A 367 -11.41 -0.85 1.65
N ASN A 368 -10.22 -0.67 1.09
CA ASN A 368 -10.03 0.08 -0.16
C ASN A 368 -10.67 -0.62 -1.38
N GLU A 369 -10.94 -1.90 -1.27
CA GLU A 369 -11.53 -2.75 -2.30
C GLU A 369 -12.96 -2.35 -2.65
N ILE A 370 -13.69 -1.75 -1.72
CA ILE A 370 -15.09 -1.32 -1.92
C ILE A 370 -15.22 0.10 -2.50
N ILE A 371 -14.11 0.81 -2.75
CA ILE A 371 -14.13 2.19 -3.27
C ILE A 371 -14.88 2.25 -4.62
N ILE A 372 -14.51 1.38 -5.57
CA ILE A 372 -15.11 1.39 -6.91
C ILE A 372 -16.61 1.09 -6.90
N PRO A 373 -17.06 -0.05 -6.31
CA PRO A 373 -18.49 -0.32 -6.21
C PRO A 373 -19.27 0.81 -5.53
N THR A 374 -18.68 1.44 -4.51
CA THR A 374 -19.30 2.57 -3.80
C THR A 374 -19.38 3.81 -4.70
N ILE A 375 -18.33 4.14 -5.45
CA ILE A 375 -18.36 5.25 -6.41
C ILE A 375 -19.44 5.04 -7.47
N LEU A 376 -19.52 3.84 -8.05
CA LEU A 376 -20.53 3.52 -9.05
C LEU A 376 -21.95 3.63 -8.46
N MET A 377 -22.19 3.03 -7.31
CA MET A 377 -23.46 3.10 -6.60
C MET A 377 -23.87 4.57 -6.31
N LEU A 378 -22.96 5.35 -5.73
CA LEU A 378 -23.23 6.77 -5.39
C LEU A 378 -23.44 7.61 -6.67
N THR A 379 -22.72 7.33 -7.75
CA THR A 379 -22.91 8.04 -9.03
C THR A 379 -24.28 7.73 -9.62
N VAL A 380 -24.69 6.45 -9.63
CA VAL A 380 -26.04 6.04 -10.10
C VAL A 380 -27.12 6.71 -9.27
N LEU A 381 -26.95 6.75 -7.95
CA LEU A 381 -27.90 7.37 -7.02
C LEU A 381 -28.01 8.90 -7.26
N THR A 382 -26.89 9.62 -7.28
CA THR A 382 -26.88 11.09 -7.38
C THR A 382 -27.17 11.61 -8.77
N ALA A 383 -26.84 10.85 -9.84
CA ALA A 383 -27.17 11.20 -11.22
C ALA A 383 -28.59 10.73 -11.62
N GLY A 384 -29.33 10.04 -10.75
CA GLY A 384 -30.68 9.55 -11.02
C GLY A 384 -30.76 8.55 -12.17
N LEU A 385 -29.70 7.74 -12.39
CA LEU A 385 -29.67 6.76 -13.49
C LEU A 385 -30.59 5.58 -13.15
N THR A 386 -31.52 5.30 -14.04
CA THR A 386 -32.48 4.16 -13.89
C THR A 386 -32.07 3.00 -14.79
N GLY A 387 -32.25 1.78 -14.31
CA GLY A 387 -31.95 0.56 -15.11
C GLY A 387 -30.47 0.19 -15.14
N VAL A 388 -29.65 0.77 -14.27
CA VAL A 388 -28.21 0.49 -14.15
C VAL A 388 -27.92 -0.10 -12.76
N GLY A 389 -27.20 -1.22 -12.71
CA GLY A 389 -26.84 -1.89 -11.46
C GLY A 389 -27.98 -2.67 -10.77
N ALA A 390 -27.73 -3.09 -9.54
CA ALA A 390 -28.66 -3.91 -8.74
C ALA A 390 -29.80 -3.13 -8.06
N GLY A 391 -29.96 -1.85 -8.39
CA GLY A 391 -30.91 -0.92 -7.79
C GLY A 391 -30.24 0.25 -7.07
N ALA A 392 -31.04 1.31 -6.79
CA ALA A 392 -30.53 2.47 -6.08
C ALA A 392 -30.05 2.07 -4.68
N GLY A 393 -28.83 2.47 -4.30
CA GLY A 393 -28.28 2.24 -2.97
C GLY A 393 -27.68 0.85 -2.72
N VAL A 394 -27.49 0.03 -3.74
CA VAL A 394 -26.82 -1.27 -3.65
C VAL A 394 -25.49 -1.21 -4.41
N MET A 395 -24.40 -1.67 -3.80
CA MET A 395 -23.11 -1.77 -4.46
C MET A 395 -23.15 -2.80 -5.60
N PHE A 396 -22.58 -2.48 -6.74
CA PHE A 396 -22.54 -3.36 -7.91
C PHE A 396 -21.24 -3.23 -8.69
N GLU A 397 -20.97 -4.20 -9.57
CA GLU A 397 -19.92 -4.15 -10.58
C GLU A 397 -20.56 -3.94 -11.95
N ALA A 398 -19.99 -3.06 -12.75
CA ALA A 398 -20.47 -2.87 -14.10
C ALA A 398 -19.80 -3.89 -15.04
N GLU A 399 -20.58 -4.41 -15.99
CA GLU A 399 -20.19 -5.51 -16.88
C GLU A 399 -19.02 -5.20 -17.81
N SER A 400 -18.74 -3.91 -18.06
CA SER A 400 -17.69 -3.50 -18.99
C SER A 400 -17.11 -2.13 -18.66
N ASN A 401 -15.88 -1.89 -19.11
CA ASN A 401 -15.22 -0.59 -18.98
C ASN A 401 -15.99 0.54 -19.70
N THR A 402 -16.74 0.23 -20.75
CA THR A 402 -17.61 1.19 -21.44
C THR A 402 -18.79 1.60 -20.55
N ALA A 403 -19.45 0.65 -19.92
CA ALA A 403 -20.52 0.94 -18.96
C ALA A 403 -20.02 1.77 -17.77
N ILE A 404 -18.85 1.44 -17.22
CA ILE A 404 -18.23 2.25 -16.16
C ILE A 404 -17.97 3.68 -16.63
N ARG A 405 -17.42 3.86 -17.85
CA ARG A 405 -17.16 5.16 -18.43
C ARG A 405 -18.42 6.00 -18.56
N ASP A 406 -19.52 5.39 -19.05
CA ASP A 406 -20.79 6.07 -19.25
C ASP A 406 -21.41 6.51 -17.92
N ILE A 407 -21.36 5.65 -16.89
CA ILE A 407 -21.82 5.97 -15.54
C ILE A 407 -20.99 7.12 -14.95
N LEU A 408 -19.67 7.02 -15.00
CA LEU A 408 -18.79 8.06 -14.45
C LEU A 408 -18.90 9.37 -15.24
N GLY A 409 -19.06 9.30 -16.56
CA GLY A 409 -19.32 10.44 -17.42
C GLY A 409 -20.63 11.15 -17.07
N ALA A 410 -21.70 10.41 -16.79
CA ALA A 410 -22.96 10.96 -16.30
C ALA A 410 -22.78 11.66 -14.92
N GLY A 411 -21.85 11.19 -14.10
CA GLY A 411 -21.43 11.82 -12.85
C GLY A 411 -20.47 13.03 -13.01
N GLY A 412 -20.26 13.52 -14.24
CA GLY A 412 -19.44 14.71 -14.50
C GLY A 412 -17.93 14.49 -14.40
N TRP A 413 -17.45 13.27 -14.56
CA TRP A 413 -16.02 12.98 -14.49
C TRP A 413 -15.27 13.50 -15.70
N THR A 414 -14.13 14.14 -15.43
CA THR A 414 -13.18 14.63 -16.45
C THR A 414 -11.84 13.90 -16.35
N THR A 415 -10.95 14.12 -17.30
CA THR A 415 -9.58 13.60 -17.24
C THR A 415 -8.84 14.13 -16.01
N LEU A 416 -9.09 15.40 -15.62
CA LEU A 416 -8.56 15.97 -14.38
C LEU A 416 -9.03 15.18 -13.14
N THR A 417 -10.32 14.86 -13.08
CA THR A 417 -10.90 14.07 -11.99
C THR A 417 -10.23 12.68 -11.91
N ALA A 418 -10.01 12.04 -13.06
CA ALA A 418 -9.34 10.76 -13.14
C ALA A 418 -7.89 10.83 -12.64
N VAL A 419 -7.10 11.79 -13.10
CA VAL A 419 -5.71 11.98 -12.65
C VAL A 419 -5.64 12.28 -11.16
N ASN A 420 -6.49 13.19 -10.67
CA ASN A 420 -6.52 13.53 -9.24
C ASN A 420 -7.02 12.37 -8.37
N LEU A 421 -7.93 11.54 -8.87
CA LEU A 421 -8.32 10.31 -8.17
C LEU A 421 -7.14 9.33 -8.07
N MET A 422 -6.35 9.16 -9.13
CA MET A 422 -5.17 8.31 -9.10
C MET A 422 -4.15 8.82 -8.08
N LEU A 423 -3.89 10.13 -8.03
CA LEU A 423 -3.00 10.76 -7.05
C LEU A 423 -3.55 10.62 -5.63
N PHE A 424 -4.83 10.88 -5.43
CA PHE A 424 -5.48 10.75 -4.14
C PHE A 424 -5.51 9.30 -3.67
N SER A 425 -5.79 8.35 -4.57
CA SER A 425 -5.74 6.92 -4.27
C SER A 425 -4.36 6.45 -3.80
N LEU A 426 -3.28 7.03 -4.34
CA LEU A 426 -1.93 6.77 -3.85
C LEU A 426 -1.71 7.28 -2.41
N ILE A 427 -2.18 8.50 -2.11
CA ILE A 427 -1.69 9.29 -0.96
C ILE A 427 -2.70 9.36 0.18
N HIS A 428 -3.96 8.96 -0.01
CA HIS A 428 -4.99 9.03 1.04
C HIS A 428 -4.63 8.21 2.29
N ASN A 429 -5.41 8.38 3.35
CA ASN A 429 -5.20 7.66 4.61
C ASN A 429 -5.15 6.13 4.42
N PRO A 430 -4.39 5.39 5.27
CA PRO A 430 -4.41 3.94 5.26
C PRO A 430 -5.78 3.37 5.67
N CYS A 431 -6.09 2.15 5.23
CA CYS A 431 -7.31 1.46 5.65
C CYS A 431 -7.32 1.16 7.16
N SER A 432 -8.51 0.91 7.73
CA SER A 432 -8.69 0.69 9.18
C SER A 432 -7.82 -0.44 9.72
N THR A 433 -7.66 -1.53 8.97
CA THR A 433 -6.77 -2.64 9.34
C THR A 433 -5.32 -2.18 9.49
N THR A 434 -4.85 -1.32 8.58
CA THR A 434 -3.50 -0.74 8.67
C THR A 434 -3.39 0.23 9.84
N ILE A 435 -4.39 1.10 10.06
CA ILE A 435 -4.42 2.03 11.21
C ILE A 435 -4.34 1.26 12.53
N LEU A 436 -5.13 0.20 12.68
CA LEU A 436 -5.10 -0.65 13.86
C LEU A 436 -3.73 -1.33 14.03
N THR A 437 -3.13 -1.79 12.94
CA THR A 437 -1.79 -2.38 12.95
C THR A 437 -0.73 -1.35 13.38
N ILE A 438 -0.78 -0.12 12.85
CA ILE A 438 0.11 0.98 13.26
C ILE A 438 -0.03 1.23 14.76
N TYR A 439 -1.26 1.29 15.30
CA TYR A 439 -1.48 1.47 16.73
C TYR A 439 -0.88 0.31 17.55
N ASN A 440 -1.06 -0.93 17.10
CA ASN A 440 -0.52 -2.10 17.78
C ASN A 440 1.01 -2.14 17.77
N GLU A 441 1.67 -1.68 16.69
CA GLU A 441 3.12 -1.63 16.57
C GLU A 441 3.74 -0.45 17.33
N THR A 442 3.09 0.71 17.33
CA THR A 442 3.62 1.92 17.95
C THR A 442 3.18 2.11 19.39
N ARG A 443 2.05 1.50 19.79
CA ARG A 443 1.36 1.72 21.07
C ARG A 443 1.13 3.20 21.40
N SER A 444 1.04 4.04 20.40
CA SER A 444 0.95 5.50 20.53
C SER A 444 -0.16 6.08 19.67
N LYS A 445 -1.17 6.67 20.30
CA LYS A 445 -2.25 7.40 19.63
C LYS A 445 -1.71 8.56 18.77
N LYS A 446 -0.67 9.27 19.28
CA LYS A 446 -0.03 10.39 18.57
C LYS A 446 0.57 9.94 17.23
N TRP A 447 1.38 8.89 17.25
CA TRP A 447 2.04 8.42 16.03
C TRP A 447 1.08 7.73 15.06
N THR A 448 0.06 7.08 15.58
CA THR A 448 -1.03 6.55 14.74
C THR A 448 -1.77 7.69 14.03
N ALA A 449 -2.09 8.77 14.74
CA ALA A 449 -2.72 9.94 14.14
C ALA A 449 -1.82 10.59 13.07
N VAL A 450 -0.52 10.74 13.35
CA VAL A 450 0.44 11.28 12.36
C VAL A 450 0.50 10.38 11.12
N ALA A 451 0.61 9.07 11.29
CA ALA A 451 0.68 8.13 10.17
C ALA A 451 -0.61 8.07 9.33
N THR A 452 -1.75 8.43 9.93
CA THR A 452 -3.05 8.46 9.24
C THR A 452 -3.31 9.81 8.57
N LEU A 453 -3.05 10.91 9.26
CA LEU A 453 -3.40 12.25 8.78
C LEU A 453 -2.36 12.85 7.84
N LEU A 454 -1.07 12.53 8.01
CA LEU A 454 -0.02 13.07 7.14
C LEU A 454 -0.23 12.70 5.66
N PRO A 455 -0.49 11.43 5.29
CA PRO A 455 -0.80 11.09 3.91
C PRO A 455 -2.04 11.81 3.39
N LEU A 456 -3.11 11.88 4.20
CA LEU A 456 -4.36 12.55 3.81
C LEU A 456 -4.14 14.04 3.52
N LEU A 457 -3.42 14.76 4.38
CA LEU A 457 -3.10 16.17 4.18
C LEU A 457 -2.22 16.39 2.96
N LEU A 458 -1.24 15.52 2.72
CA LEU A 458 -0.43 15.53 1.51
C LEU A 458 -1.28 15.26 0.26
N GLY A 459 -2.21 14.32 0.34
CA GLY A 459 -3.15 14.03 -0.72
C GLY A 459 -3.99 15.24 -1.11
N PHE A 460 -4.57 15.93 -0.13
CA PHE A 460 -5.30 17.17 -0.36
C PHE A 460 -4.41 18.27 -0.95
N ALA A 461 -3.20 18.46 -0.43
CA ALA A 461 -2.27 19.48 -0.96
C ALA A 461 -1.87 19.21 -2.41
N ILE A 462 -1.56 17.96 -2.76
CA ILE A 462 -1.16 17.59 -4.12
C ILE A 462 -2.33 17.71 -5.09
N THR A 463 -3.51 17.18 -4.74
CA THR A 463 -4.69 17.26 -5.61
C THR A 463 -5.19 18.68 -5.78
N LEU A 464 -5.14 19.53 -4.74
CA LEU A 464 -5.43 20.96 -4.85
C LEU A 464 -4.45 21.67 -5.80
N THR A 465 -3.15 21.35 -5.67
CA THR A 465 -2.12 21.96 -6.54
C THR A 465 -2.30 21.55 -7.99
N THR A 466 -2.52 20.26 -8.25
CA THR A 466 -2.78 19.77 -9.63
C THR A 466 -4.05 20.35 -10.21
N ALA A 467 -5.14 20.44 -9.42
CA ALA A 467 -6.39 21.04 -9.86
C ALA A 467 -6.25 22.53 -10.18
N THR A 468 -5.54 23.29 -9.35
CA THR A 468 -5.30 24.72 -9.58
C THR A 468 -4.44 24.97 -10.83
N ILE A 469 -3.38 24.17 -11.03
CA ILE A 469 -2.53 24.25 -12.21
C ILE A 469 -3.32 23.88 -13.47
N ALA A 470 -4.08 22.78 -13.45
CA ALA A 470 -4.87 22.35 -14.62
C ALA A 470 -5.90 23.41 -15.04
N ARG A 471 -6.59 24.03 -14.06
CA ARG A 471 -7.55 25.10 -14.32
C ARG A 471 -6.87 26.36 -14.86
N ALA A 472 -5.70 26.73 -14.33
CA ALA A 472 -4.93 27.87 -14.83
C ALA A 472 -4.46 27.69 -16.28
N LEU A 473 -4.25 26.42 -16.70
CA LEU A 473 -3.87 26.05 -18.07
C LEU A 473 -5.08 25.79 -19.00
N GLY A 474 -6.32 25.86 -18.48
CA GLY A 474 -7.53 25.55 -19.26
C GLY A 474 -7.69 24.06 -19.61
N LEU A 475 -7.09 23.15 -18.83
CA LEU A 475 -7.12 21.69 -19.02
C LEU A 475 -8.21 21.05 -18.12
N THR A 476 -9.43 21.56 -18.15
CA THR A 476 -10.55 21.05 -17.31
C THR A 476 -11.56 20.27 -18.14
#